data_e6b0d75f5f980e6347aa4165dc6076a3
#
_entry.id   e6b0d75f5f980e6347aa4165dc6076a3
#
_cell.length_a   1.000
_cell.length_b   1.000
_cell.length_c   1.000
_cell.angle_alpha   90.00
_cell.angle_beta   90.00
_cell.angle_gamma   90.00
#
_symmetry.space_group_name_H-M   'P 1'
#
loop_
_entity.id
_entity.type
_entity.pdbx_description
1 polymer ?
#
loop_
_entity_poly.entity_id
_entity_poly.type
_entity_poly.pdbx_seq_one_letter_code
_entity_poly.pdbx_strand_id
1 'polypeptide(L)'
;MIRLRLFGRCRIYHDPVSPVIRAPAEIGWEAWFRTIDLVTPKPMKGRELLMHTRGWWTVEPSDVAAVVEAHGRLVVGERGELMVELSDQETVEALSSALSERFGSQVLLSP
;
A
#
# COMPACT_ATOMS: atom_id res chain seq x y z
N MET A 1 4.81 -20.51 2.35
CA MET A 1 4.11 -19.21 2.34
C MET A 1 5.05 -18.14 1.81
N ILE A 2 4.56 -17.32 0.92
CA ILE A 2 5.33 -16.26 0.29
C ILE A 2 4.86 -14.92 0.84
N ARG A 3 5.79 -14.07 1.26
CA ARG A 3 5.51 -12.70 1.67
C ARG A 3 6.07 -11.73 0.66
N LEU A 4 5.24 -10.84 0.20
CA LEU A 4 5.62 -9.77 -0.71
C LEU A 4 5.17 -8.43 -0.15
N ARG A 5 5.92 -7.39 -0.47
CA ARG A 5 5.54 -6.03 -0.10
C ARG A 5 4.50 -5.52 -1.09
N LEU A 6 3.45 -4.93 -0.55
CA LEU A 6 2.45 -4.25 -1.35
C LEU A 6 2.84 -2.78 -1.46
N PHE A 7 3.05 -2.36 -2.68
CA PHE A 7 3.46 -1.00 -2.99
C PHE A 7 2.35 -0.26 -3.71
N GLY A 8 2.07 0.93 -3.26
CA GLY A 8 1.20 1.84 -3.98
C GLY A 8 1.90 3.16 -4.24
N ARG A 9 1.58 3.78 -5.35
CA ARG A 9 2.02 5.12 -5.68
C ARG A 9 0.92 6.09 -5.34
N CYS A 10 1.19 6.98 -4.42
CA CYS A 10 0.29 8.08 -4.10
C CYS A 10 0.87 9.39 -4.63
N ARG A 11 0.01 10.24 -5.15
CA ARG A 11 0.39 11.61 -5.48
C ARG A 11 0.34 12.42 -4.21
N ILE A 12 1.45 13.09 -3.95
CA ILE A 12 1.50 14.05 -2.86
C ILE A 12 1.17 15.41 -3.45
N TYR A 13 0.02 15.91 -3.08
CA TYR A 13 -0.33 17.28 -3.41
C TYR A 13 0.48 18.21 -2.53
N HIS A 14 1.09 19.19 -3.16
CA HIS A 14 1.72 20.28 -2.45
C HIS A 14 0.61 21.07 -1.76
N ASP A 15 0.46 20.88 -0.48
CA ASP A 15 -0.39 21.74 0.32
C ASP A 15 0.43 23.00 0.68
N PRO A 16 0.09 24.18 0.16
CA PRO A 16 0.82 25.39 0.47
C PRO A 16 0.72 25.82 1.94
N VAL A 17 -0.21 25.22 2.68
CA VAL A 17 -0.44 25.52 4.10
C VAL A 17 0.39 24.64 5.02
N SER A 18 0.88 23.50 4.53
CA SER A 18 1.71 22.59 5.31
C SER A 18 3.12 22.52 4.73
N PRO A 19 4.07 23.30 5.29
CA PRO A 19 5.45 23.33 4.79
C PRO A 19 6.20 22.01 5.01
N VAL A 20 5.60 21.05 5.69
CA VAL A 20 6.23 19.78 6.06
C VAL A 20 6.24 18.78 4.91
N ILE A 21 5.38 18.94 3.91
CA ILE A 21 5.26 17.98 2.83
C ILE A 21 5.83 18.54 1.54
N ARG A 22 7.13 18.64 1.47
CA ARG A 22 7.85 18.77 0.20
C ARG A 22 8.32 17.39 -0.22
N ALA A 23 7.39 16.53 -0.54
CA ALA A 23 7.70 15.22 -1.03
C ALA A 23 7.63 15.20 -2.56
N PRO A 24 8.33 14.28 -3.21
CA PRO A 24 8.20 14.10 -4.66
C PRO A 24 6.73 13.84 -5.03
N ALA A 25 6.39 14.11 -6.29
CA ALA A 25 5.01 14.00 -6.79
C ALA A 25 4.39 12.61 -6.58
N GLU A 26 5.23 11.58 -6.46
CA GLU A 26 4.79 10.22 -6.19
C GLU A 26 5.76 9.55 -5.22
N ILE A 27 5.23 8.94 -4.18
CA ILE A 27 5.99 8.07 -3.28
C ILE A 27 5.24 6.77 -3.03
N GLY A 28 5.98 5.74 -2.68
CA GLY A 28 5.39 4.50 -2.18
C GLY A 28 4.79 4.69 -0.79
N TRP A 29 3.82 3.89 -0.45
CA TRP A 29 3.14 3.93 0.84
C TRP A 29 4.09 3.93 2.02
N GLU A 30 5.10 3.09 1.97
CA GLU A 30 6.08 2.99 3.04
C GLU A 30 6.81 4.30 3.29
N ALA A 31 7.26 4.95 2.22
CA ALA A 31 7.94 6.22 2.34
C ALA A 31 7.00 7.29 2.89
N TRP A 32 5.73 7.28 2.49
CA TRP A 32 4.73 8.17 3.01
C TRP A 32 4.54 7.98 4.51
N PHE A 33 4.33 6.73 4.95
CA PHE A 33 4.15 6.44 6.37
C PHE A 33 5.37 6.77 7.20
N ARG A 34 6.57 6.60 6.68
CA ARG A 34 7.78 7.05 7.38
C ARG A 34 7.83 8.56 7.55
N THR A 35 7.32 9.29 6.58
CA THR A 35 7.28 10.75 6.61
C THR A 35 6.27 11.26 7.63
N ILE A 36 5.17 10.54 7.81
CA ILE A 36 4.08 10.91 8.71
C ILE A 36 3.93 9.96 9.91
N ASP A 37 4.95 9.15 10.20
CA ASP A 37 4.91 8.14 11.24
C ASP A 37 4.53 8.67 12.62
N LEU A 38 4.87 9.91 12.89
CA LEU A 38 4.50 10.60 14.12
C LEU A 38 2.98 10.72 14.31
N VAL A 39 2.23 10.55 13.23
CA VAL A 39 0.77 10.67 13.24
C VAL A 39 0.10 9.30 13.25
N THR A 40 0.86 8.24 13.01
CA THR A 40 0.32 6.88 12.97
C THR A 40 0.28 6.30 14.37
N PRO A 41 -0.89 6.28 15.05
CA PRO A 41 -0.95 5.71 16.38
C PRO A 41 -1.01 4.19 16.28
N LYS A 42 -0.04 3.51 16.88
CA LYS A 42 -0.12 2.10 17.25
C LYS A 42 -0.17 1.08 16.11
N PRO A 43 0.09 -0.21 16.42
CA PRO A 43 0.06 -1.25 15.40
C PRO A 43 -1.33 -1.36 14.78
N MET A 44 -1.42 -1.02 13.51
CA MET A 44 -2.62 -1.21 12.70
C MET A 44 -2.55 -2.58 12.01
N LYS A 45 -3.70 -3.19 11.84
CA LYS A 45 -3.81 -4.35 10.94
C LYS A 45 -3.59 -3.90 9.50
N GLY A 46 -3.15 -4.81 8.63
CA GLY A 46 -2.83 -4.48 7.26
C GLY A 46 -3.92 -3.72 6.51
N ARG A 47 -5.18 -4.16 6.65
CA ARG A 47 -6.32 -3.47 6.04
C ARG A 47 -6.51 -2.05 6.59
N GLU A 48 -6.39 -1.89 7.90
CA GLU A 48 -6.52 -0.58 8.54
C GLU A 48 -5.44 0.38 8.06
N LEU A 49 -4.21 -0.11 7.94
CA LEU A 49 -3.10 0.68 7.43
C LEU A 49 -3.37 1.15 6.00
N LEU A 50 -3.82 0.24 5.14
CA LEU A 50 -4.17 0.58 3.77
C LEU A 50 -5.31 1.61 3.71
N MET A 51 -6.35 1.43 4.49
CA MET A 51 -7.49 2.34 4.53
C MET A 51 -7.14 3.72 5.08
N HIS A 52 -6.13 3.79 5.95
CA HIS A 52 -5.65 5.06 6.49
C HIS A 52 -5.04 5.96 5.40
N THR A 53 -4.64 5.39 4.28
CA THR A 53 -4.10 6.16 3.15
C THR A 53 -5.17 6.79 2.28
N ARG A 54 -6.43 6.57 2.58
CA ARG A 54 -7.55 7.10 1.82
C ARG A 54 -7.46 8.62 1.71
N GLY A 55 -7.67 9.13 0.51
CA GLY A 55 -7.55 10.56 0.23
C GLY A 55 -6.19 10.96 -0.35
N TRP A 56 -5.18 10.10 -0.22
CA TRP A 56 -3.85 10.33 -0.77
C TRP A 56 -3.61 9.58 -2.08
N TRP A 57 -4.58 8.80 -2.51
CA TRP A 57 -4.46 7.88 -3.62
C TRP A 57 -5.30 8.28 -4.81
N THR A 58 -4.78 7.91 -5.98
CA THR A 58 -5.57 7.93 -7.21
C THR A 58 -6.44 6.68 -7.37
N VAL A 59 -6.16 5.64 -6.60
CA VAL A 59 -6.98 4.42 -6.53
C VAL A 59 -7.67 4.33 -5.18
N GLU A 60 -8.82 3.69 -5.14
CA GLU A 60 -9.58 3.52 -3.90
C GLU A 60 -8.96 2.39 -3.06
N PRO A 61 -8.46 2.66 -1.84
CA PRO A 61 -7.85 1.64 -1.01
C PRO A 61 -8.75 0.43 -0.71
N SER A 62 -10.05 0.63 -0.59
CA SER A 62 -10.99 -0.47 -0.36
C SER A 62 -11.04 -1.45 -1.52
N ASP A 63 -10.88 -0.96 -2.75
CA ASP A 63 -10.82 -1.81 -3.94
C ASP A 63 -9.52 -2.61 -3.97
N VAL A 64 -8.41 -1.98 -3.61
CA VAL A 64 -7.12 -2.67 -3.50
C VAL A 64 -7.19 -3.75 -2.44
N ALA A 65 -7.74 -3.45 -1.27
CA ALA A 65 -7.91 -4.43 -0.20
C ALA A 65 -8.77 -5.61 -0.65
N ALA A 66 -9.86 -5.36 -1.35
CA ALA A 66 -10.74 -6.42 -1.83
C ALA A 66 -10.03 -7.37 -2.79
N VAL A 67 -9.24 -6.84 -3.72
CA VAL A 67 -8.47 -7.65 -4.68
C VAL A 67 -7.40 -8.47 -3.97
N VAL A 68 -6.65 -7.86 -3.06
CA VAL A 68 -5.59 -8.54 -2.32
C VAL A 68 -6.17 -9.63 -1.42
N GLU A 69 -7.22 -9.32 -0.69
CA GLU A 69 -7.83 -10.27 0.26
C GLU A 69 -8.53 -11.45 -0.43
N ALA A 70 -8.88 -11.30 -1.71
CA ALA A 70 -9.40 -12.40 -2.51
C ALA A 70 -8.32 -13.47 -2.82
N HIS A 71 -7.05 -13.11 -2.73
CA HIS A 71 -5.93 -13.99 -3.08
C HIS A 71 -5.06 -14.35 -1.87
N GLY A 72 -4.98 -13.48 -0.88
CA GLY A 72 -4.08 -13.66 0.24
C GLY A 72 -4.50 -12.86 1.45
N ARG A 73 -3.53 -12.49 2.28
CA ARG A 73 -3.78 -11.80 3.53
C ARG A 73 -2.89 -10.57 3.66
N LEU A 74 -3.51 -9.45 3.97
CA LEU A 74 -2.79 -8.21 4.27
C LEU A 74 -2.25 -8.25 5.69
N VAL A 75 -0.95 -8.00 5.84
CA VAL A 75 -0.29 -7.93 7.14
C VAL A 75 0.66 -6.73 7.16
N VAL A 76 1.05 -6.33 8.36
CA VAL A 76 2.04 -5.27 8.56
C VAL A 76 3.35 -5.89 8.97
N GLY A 77 4.43 -5.54 8.29
CA GLY A 77 5.77 -6.02 8.60
C GLY A 77 6.38 -5.31 9.81
N GLU A 78 7.57 -5.76 10.22
CA GLU A 78 8.25 -5.25 11.39
C GLU A 78 8.61 -3.76 11.32
N ARG A 79 8.76 -3.24 10.12
CA ARG A 79 9.08 -1.84 9.87
C ARG A 79 7.86 -0.98 9.55
N GLY A 80 6.66 -1.54 9.74
CA GLY A 80 5.44 -0.87 9.37
C GLY A 80 5.10 -0.94 7.88
N GLU A 81 5.85 -1.73 7.11
CA GLU A 81 5.55 -1.94 5.69
C GLU A 81 4.31 -2.81 5.50
N LEU A 82 3.57 -2.53 4.45
CA LEU A 82 2.39 -3.31 4.11
C LEU A 82 2.81 -4.54 3.31
N MET A 83 2.45 -5.71 3.80
CA MET A 83 2.83 -6.99 3.25
C MET A 83 1.61 -7.80 2.84
N VAL A 84 1.82 -8.70 1.90
CA VAL A 84 0.81 -9.70 1.51
C VAL A 84 1.39 -11.08 1.72
N GLU A 85 0.66 -11.94 2.43
CA GLU A 85 1.00 -13.35 2.59
C GLU A 85 0.19 -14.16 1.59
N LEU A 86 0.89 -14.94 0.78
CA LEU A 86 0.33 -15.76 -0.29
C LEU A 86 0.78 -17.20 -0.13
N SER A 87 -0.07 -18.15 -0.53
CA SER A 87 0.18 -19.57 -0.31
C SER A 87 1.27 -20.14 -1.21
N ASP A 88 1.33 -19.71 -2.47
CA ASP A 88 2.24 -20.26 -3.47
C ASP A 88 2.51 -19.26 -4.60
N GLN A 89 3.40 -19.64 -5.52
CA GLN A 89 3.79 -18.79 -6.64
C GLN A 89 2.66 -18.58 -7.64
N GLU A 90 1.80 -19.55 -7.82
CA GLU A 90 0.63 -19.43 -8.70
C GLU A 90 -0.31 -18.34 -8.19
N THR A 91 -0.53 -18.28 -6.89
CA THR A 91 -1.34 -17.24 -6.27
C THR A 91 -0.68 -15.87 -6.40
N VAL A 92 0.65 -15.79 -6.30
CA VAL A 92 1.41 -14.56 -6.55
C VAL A 92 1.16 -14.04 -7.96
N GLU A 93 1.26 -14.90 -8.95
CA GLU A 93 1.04 -14.53 -10.35
C GLU A 93 -0.41 -14.09 -10.60
N ALA A 94 -1.37 -14.80 -10.01
CA ALA A 94 -2.77 -14.44 -10.12
C ALA A 94 -3.06 -13.07 -9.51
N LEU A 95 -2.51 -12.79 -8.33
CA LEU A 95 -2.68 -11.49 -7.69
C LEU A 95 -1.98 -10.38 -8.48
N SER A 96 -0.77 -10.61 -8.94
CA SER A 96 -0.03 -9.63 -9.75
C SER A 96 -0.80 -9.26 -11.00
N SER A 97 -1.38 -10.24 -11.69
CA SER A 97 -2.21 -10.01 -12.88
C SER A 97 -3.47 -9.22 -12.54
N ALA A 98 -4.14 -9.57 -11.46
CA ALA A 98 -5.35 -8.88 -11.04
C ALA A 98 -5.09 -7.41 -10.68
N LEU A 99 -4.00 -7.15 -9.97
CA LEU A 99 -3.60 -5.79 -9.60
C LEU A 99 -3.22 -4.96 -10.83
N SER A 100 -2.43 -5.54 -11.73
CA SER A 100 -2.01 -4.88 -12.95
C SER A 100 -3.19 -4.56 -13.87
N GLU A 101 -4.10 -5.50 -14.03
CA GLU A 101 -5.28 -5.33 -14.85
C GLU A 101 -6.21 -4.24 -14.32
N ARG A 102 -6.37 -4.15 -13.01
CA ARG A 102 -7.32 -3.23 -12.39
C ARG A 102 -6.72 -1.86 -12.07
N PHE A 103 -5.47 -1.82 -11.64
CA PHE A 103 -4.84 -0.59 -11.15
C PHE A 103 -3.61 -0.16 -11.97
N GLY A 104 -3.22 -0.94 -12.98
CA GLY A 104 -2.04 -0.65 -13.76
C GLY A 104 -0.77 -0.67 -12.90
N SER A 105 0.11 0.29 -13.12
CA SER A 105 1.37 0.41 -12.37
C SER A 105 1.25 1.13 -11.02
N GLN A 106 0.04 1.49 -10.62
CA GLN A 106 -0.18 2.21 -9.37
C GLN A 106 -0.10 1.31 -8.13
N VAL A 107 -0.35 0.03 -8.31
CA VAL A 107 -0.28 -0.96 -7.23
C VAL A 107 0.63 -2.10 -7.68
N LEU A 108 1.66 -2.37 -6.89
CA LEU A 108 2.71 -3.33 -7.24
C LEU A 108 3.01 -4.25 -6.07
N LEU A 109 3.46 -5.46 -6.41
CA LEU A 109 4.05 -6.39 -5.44
C LEU A 109 5.57 -6.41 -5.65
N SER A 110 6.31 -6.48 -4.55
CA SER A 110 7.76 -6.54 -4.56
C SER A 110 8.27 -7.54 -3.52
N PRO A 111 9.32 -8.30 -3.84
CA PRO A 111 9.94 -9.21 -2.89
C PRO A 111 10.38 -8.54 -1.60
#